data_333ae9b6b286bef83b66d60f6a76d5cc
#
_entry.id   333ae9b6b286bef83b66d60f6a76d5cc
#
_cell.length_a   1.000
_cell.length_b   1.000
_cell.length_c   1.000
_cell.angle_alpha   90.00
_cell.angle_beta   90.00
_cell.angle_gamma   90.00
#
_symmetry.space_group_name_H-M   'P 1'
#
loop_
_entity.id
_entity.type
_entity.pdbx_description
1 polymer ?
#
loop_
_entity_poly.entity_id
_entity_poly.type
_entity_poly.pdbx_seq_one_letter_code
_entity_poly.pdbx_strand_id
1 'polypeptide(L)'
;MLLRSRNHFSLTASALLLASKSGQTLRMRPPILAIFLLVALLPVSGRADMPTVCFTPGQDCTDLVVSEIARAKREILVQAYSFTSVPILAALKAAHGRGVDVEVIVDKSSARQSKSGSRYSAATYLTNAGIPVWVDTKVAIAHNKVMVIDGQRVITGSFNFTAAAQNHNAENLLVLDDSALAAQYRTNWERRRAASTQYVEAPPSGPVEGE
;
A
#
# COMPACT_ATOMS: atom_id res chain seq x y z
N MET A 1 5.42 -53.87 -22.77
CA MET A 1 4.97 -54.91 -21.83
C MET A 1 3.89 -54.25 -20.99
N LEU A 2 2.60 -54.38 -21.44
CA LEU A 2 1.50 -55.20 -20.90
C LEU A 2 1.19 -54.77 -19.44
N LEU A 3 -0.06 -54.46 -18.99
CA LEU A 3 -1.44 -54.79 -19.34
C LEU A 3 -2.40 -53.79 -18.69
N ARG A 4 -3.38 -53.32 -19.39
CA ARG A 4 -4.84 -53.25 -19.24
C ARG A 4 -5.45 -53.84 -17.97
N SER A 5 -6.40 -53.12 -17.36
CA SER A 5 -7.65 -53.69 -16.86
C SER A 5 -8.79 -52.66 -16.88
N ARG A 6 -9.83 -52.97 -17.64
CA ARG A 6 -11.16 -52.34 -17.64
C ARG A 6 -12.06 -53.13 -16.68
N ASN A 7 -12.90 -52.49 -15.92
CA ASN A 7 -14.07 -53.13 -15.32
C ASN A 7 -15.31 -52.27 -15.61
N HIS A 8 -16.17 -52.90 -16.42
CA HIS A 8 -17.58 -52.55 -16.62
C HIS A 8 -18.40 -53.19 -15.49
N PHE A 9 -19.29 -52.45 -14.87
CA PHE A 9 -20.42 -52.99 -14.14
C PHE A 9 -21.72 -52.49 -14.76
N SER A 10 -22.42 -53.47 -15.35
CA SER A 10 -23.81 -53.38 -15.82
C SER A 10 -24.72 -53.77 -14.66
N LEU A 11 -25.75 -52.99 -14.40
CA LEU A 11 -26.88 -53.40 -13.54
C LEU A 11 -28.18 -53.29 -14.31
N THR A 12 -28.76 -54.45 -14.51
CA THR A 12 -30.03 -54.74 -15.18
C THR A 12 -31.22 -54.38 -14.29
N ALA A 13 -32.22 -53.80 -14.90
CA ALA A 13 -33.53 -53.53 -14.31
C ALA A 13 -34.35 -54.83 -14.18
N SER A 14 -35.04 -54.97 -13.08
CA SER A 14 -36.16 -55.93 -12.97
C SER A 14 -37.39 -55.26 -12.39
N ALA A 15 -38.42 -55.15 -13.19
CA ALA A 15 -39.71 -54.64 -12.80
C ALA A 15 -40.49 -55.73 -12.06
N LEU A 16 -41.21 -55.39 -11.01
CA LEU A 16 -42.29 -56.20 -10.46
C LEU A 16 -43.52 -55.29 -10.26
N LEU A 17 -44.57 -55.59 -11.06
CA LEU A 17 -45.90 -55.04 -10.90
C LEU A 17 -46.63 -55.78 -9.73
N LEU A 18 -47.19 -55.00 -8.82
CA LEU A 18 -48.33 -55.47 -8.00
C LEU A 18 -49.38 -54.36 -7.92
N ALA A 19 -50.54 -54.64 -8.46
CA ALA A 19 -51.72 -53.80 -8.41
C ALA A 19 -52.47 -54.00 -7.07
N SER A 20 -52.88 -52.93 -6.44
CA SER A 20 -53.94 -52.90 -5.44
C SER A 20 -54.77 -51.66 -5.54
N LYS A 21 -56.07 -51.84 -5.67
CA LYS A 21 -57.15 -50.83 -5.74
C LYS A 21 -57.37 -50.24 -4.37
N SER A 22 -57.32 -48.91 -4.22
CA SER A 22 -58.21 -48.21 -3.29
C SER A 22 -58.27 -46.71 -3.73
N GLY A 23 -59.49 -46.30 -4.04
CA GLY A 23 -59.74 -44.93 -4.49
C GLY A 23 -59.60 -43.93 -3.33
N GLN A 24 -58.60 -43.08 -3.43
CA GLN A 24 -58.54 -41.84 -2.69
C GLN A 24 -58.15 -40.74 -3.65
N THR A 25 -59.04 -39.80 -3.82
CA THR A 25 -58.78 -38.55 -4.57
C THR A 25 -57.71 -37.73 -3.85
N LEU A 26 -56.47 -37.92 -4.29
CA LEU A 26 -55.35 -37.11 -3.79
C LEU A 26 -55.44 -35.73 -4.42
N ARG A 27 -55.88 -34.72 -3.62
CA ARG A 27 -55.78 -33.33 -4.00
C ARG A 27 -54.29 -33.00 -4.15
N MET A 28 -53.83 -32.92 -5.37
CA MET A 28 -52.49 -32.45 -5.68
C MET A 28 -52.40 -30.95 -5.28
N ARG A 29 -51.64 -30.68 -4.21
CA ARG A 29 -51.18 -29.34 -3.94
C ARG A 29 -50.14 -28.98 -4.99
N PRO A 30 -50.17 -27.78 -5.61
CA PRO A 30 -49.15 -27.39 -6.56
C PRO A 30 -47.77 -27.36 -5.85
N PRO A 31 -46.70 -27.82 -6.51
CA PRO A 31 -45.38 -27.71 -5.95
C PRO A 31 -45.06 -26.22 -5.79
N ILE A 32 -44.70 -25.84 -4.57
CA ILE A 32 -44.14 -24.50 -4.30
C ILE A 32 -42.86 -24.46 -5.12
N LEU A 33 -42.91 -23.73 -6.23
CA LEU A 33 -41.75 -23.43 -7.07
C LEU A 33 -40.82 -22.54 -6.23
N ALA A 34 -39.84 -23.16 -5.57
CA ALA A 34 -38.75 -22.45 -4.90
C ALA A 34 -37.96 -21.74 -5.99
N ILE A 35 -38.29 -20.49 -6.21
CA ILE A 35 -37.46 -19.57 -7.03
C ILE A 35 -36.17 -19.34 -6.23
N PHE A 36 -35.13 -20.10 -6.50
CA PHE A 36 -33.79 -19.76 -6.12
C PHE A 36 -33.41 -18.52 -6.89
N LEU A 37 -33.51 -17.36 -6.22
CA LEU A 37 -32.97 -16.12 -6.70
C LEU A 37 -31.44 -16.27 -6.72
N LEU A 38 -30.91 -16.71 -7.85
CA LEU A 38 -29.48 -16.71 -8.11
C LEU A 38 -29.04 -15.26 -8.22
N VAL A 39 -28.70 -14.65 -7.09
CA VAL A 39 -28.01 -13.35 -7.07
C VAL A 39 -26.65 -13.59 -7.71
N ALA A 40 -26.57 -13.36 -9.02
CA ALA A 40 -25.30 -13.30 -9.72
C ALA A 40 -24.46 -12.19 -9.03
N LEU A 41 -23.49 -12.59 -8.23
CA LEU A 41 -22.39 -11.71 -7.81
C LEU A 41 -21.62 -11.32 -9.08
N LEU A 42 -22.12 -10.33 -9.79
CA LEU A 42 -21.35 -9.66 -10.82
C LEU A 42 -20.11 -9.08 -10.11
N PRO A 43 -18.90 -9.39 -10.58
CA PRO A 43 -17.74 -8.69 -10.07
C PRO A 43 -18.01 -7.19 -10.31
N VAL A 44 -18.09 -6.41 -9.23
CA VAL A 44 -18.02 -4.96 -9.33
C VAL A 44 -16.62 -4.69 -9.89
N SER A 45 -16.54 -4.53 -11.20
CA SER A 45 -15.34 -4.03 -11.85
C SER A 45 -15.15 -2.61 -11.29
N GLY A 46 -14.36 -2.50 -10.24
CA GLY A 46 -13.91 -1.22 -9.75
C GLY A 46 -13.28 -0.49 -10.93
N ARG A 47 -13.90 0.61 -11.33
CA ARG A 47 -13.32 1.50 -12.33
C ARG A 47 -11.99 1.96 -11.73
N ALA A 48 -10.89 1.54 -12.33
CA ALA A 48 -9.59 2.08 -11.95
C ALA A 48 -9.66 3.59 -12.18
N ASP A 49 -9.56 4.36 -11.11
CA ASP A 49 -9.51 5.81 -11.25
C ASP A 49 -8.29 6.17 -12.11
N MET A 50 -8.47 7.16 -13.00
CA MET A 50 -7.36 7.61 -13.85
C MET A 50 -6.24 8.13 -12.95
N PRO A 51 -4.98 7.72 -13.21
CA PRO A 51 -3.85 8.23 -12.46
C PRO A 51 -3.79 9.76 -12.49
N THR A 52 -3.56 10.39 -11.34
CA THR A 52 -3.23 11.80 -11.30
C THR A 52 -1.74 11.97 -11.58
N VAL A 53 -1.41 12.83 -12.52
CA VAL A 53 -0.02 13.13 -12.91
C VAL A 53 0.28 14.57 -12.57
N CYS A 54 1.49 14.82 -12.06
CA CYS A 54 2.00 16.15 -11.80
C CYS A 54 3.41 16.29 -12.36
N PHE A 55 3.71 17.42 -13.01
CA PHE A 55 5.02 17.74 -13.57
C PHE A 55 5.57 19.05 -13.02
N THR A 56 6.85 19.07 -12.70
CA THR A 56 7.58 20.30 -12.38
C THR A 56 8.61 20.61 -13.48
N PRO A 57 8.94 21.90 -13.71
CA PRO A 57 8.31 23.08 -13.15
C PRO A 57 6.93 23.34 -13.79
N GLY A 58 6.08 24.09 -13.11
CA GLY A 58 4.79 24.56 -13.64
C GLY A 58 3.58 24.07 -12.88
N GLN A 59 3.64 22.90 -12.22
CA GLN A 59 2.58 22.40 -11.33
C GLN A 59 3.08 22.30 -9.90
N ASP A 60 2.17 22.36 -8.92
CA ASP A 60 2.52 22.19 -7.52
C ASP A 60 2.37 20.72 -7.09
N CYS A 61 3.44 19.96 -7.31
CA CYS A 61 3.51 18.55 -6.92
C CYS A 61 3.68 18.38 -5.40
N THR A 62 4.24 19.38 -4.70
CA THR A 62 4.33 19.38 -3.24
C THR A 62 2.94 19.46 -2.64
N ASP A 63 2.07 20.35 -3.10
CA ASP A 63 0.69 20.48 -2.63
C ASP A 63 -0.13 19.22 -2.93
N LEU A 64 0.09 18.58 -4.08
CA LEU A 64 -0.55 17.30 -4.38
C LEU A 64 -0.17 16.23 -3.34
N VAL A 65 1.12 16.08 -3.01
CA VAL A 65 1.57 15.13 -1.98
C VAL A 65 0.98 15.49 -0.61
N VAL A 66 1.00 16.76 -0.22
CA VAL A 66 0.41 17.25 1.05
C VAL A 66 -1.08 16.93 1.13
N SER A 67 -1.83 17.15 0.04
CA SER A 67 -3.26 16.85 -0.01
C SER A 67 -3.55 15.35 0.16
N GLU A 68 -2.75 14.48 -0.45
CA GLU A 68 -2.89 13.03 -0.29
C GLU A 68 -2.57 12.56 1.13
N ILE A 69 -1.53 13.11 1.77
CA ILE A 69 -1.22 12.88 3.19
C ILE A 69 -2.35 13.36 4.10
N ALA A 70 -2.95 14.51 3.80
CA ALA A 70 -4.06 15.05 4.59
C ALA A 70 -5.31 14.15 4.54
N ARG A 71 -5.52 13.41 3.44
CA ARG A 71 -6.64 12.49 3.24
C ARG A 71 -6.41 11.10 3.87
N ALA A 72 -5.20 10.79 4.30
CA ALA A 72 -4.87 9.52 4.94
C ALA A 72 -5.64 9.31 6.24
N LYS A 73 -6.12 8.06 6.45
CA LYS A 73 -6.97 7.69 7.59
C LYS A 73 -6.37 6.61 8.48
N ARG A 74 -5.49 5.76 7.96
CA ARG A 74 -4.97 4.58 8.67
C ARG A 74 -3.46 4.56 8.74
N GLU A 75 -2.79 4.66 7.58
CA GLU A 75 -1.35 4.48 7.51
C GLU A 75 -0.72 5.24 6.34
N ILE A 76 0.55 5.61 6.50
CA ILE A 76 1.41 6.15 5.45
C ILE A 76 2.78 5.50 5.56
N LEU A 77 3.18 4.74 4.55
CA LEU A 77 4.50 4.12 4.45
C LEU A 77 5.34 4.89 3.42
N VAL A 78 6.45 5.46 3.85
CA VAL A 78 7.31 6.32 3.03
C VAL A 78 8.65 5.67 2.74
N GLN A 79 9.12 5.78 1.49
CA GLN A 79 10.52 5.57 1.10
C GLN A 79 11.04 6.83 0.42
N ALA A 80 12.08 7.46 0.98
CA ALA A 80 12.60 8.73 0.50
C ALA A 80 14.12 8.67 0.31
N TYR A 81 14.58 8.95 -0.92
CA TYR A 81 16.00 9.15 -1.20
C TYR A 81 16.48 10.47 -0.63
N SER A 82 15.98 11.59 -1.16
CA SER A 82 16.24 12.94 -0.65
C SER A 82 14.96 13.51 -0.07
N PHE A 83 15.03 13.99 1.18
CA PHE A 83 13.85 14.40 1.91
C PHE A 83 14.13 15.67 2.71
N THR A 84 13.77 16.84 2.16
CA THR A 84 13.98 18.14 2.78
C THR A 84 12.79 19.09 2.66
N SER A 85 11.67 18.61 2.06
CA SER A 85 10.44 19.42 1.90
C SER A 85 9.77 19.66 3.24
N VAL A 86 9.86 20.87 3.77
CA VAL A 86 9.21 21.26 5.03
C VAL A 86 7.69 21.06 5.00
N PRO A 87 6.96 21.41 3.92
CA PRO A 87 5.51 21.17 3.84
C PRO A 87 5.15 19.68 3.96
N ILE A 88 5.88 18.79 3.27
CA ILE A 88 5.63 17.35 3.32
C ILE A 88 5.93 16.79 4.73
N LEU A 89 7.06 17.19 5.33
CA LEU A 89 7.41 16.79 6.70
C LEU A 89 6.34 17.24 7.72
N ALA A 90 5.86 18.46 7.60
CA ALA A 90 4.80 18.99 8.45
C ALA A 90 3.47 18.24 8.26
N ALA A 91 3.12 17.89 7.02
CA ALA A 91 1.93 17.11 6.72
C ALA A 91 1.99 15.69 7.33
N LEU A 92 3.14 15.00 7.27
CA LEU A 92 3.34 13.69 7.91
C LEU A 92 3.20 13.80 9.44
N LYS A 93 3.82 14.81 10.06
CA LYS A 93 3.64 15.08 11.49
C LYS A 93 2.17 15.31 11.85
N ALA A 94 1.45 16.10 11.05
CA ALA A 94 0.02 16.36 11.27
C ALA A 94 -0.83 15.08 11.09
N ALA A 95 -0.51 14.22 10.12
CA ALA A 95 -1.16 12.94 9.93
C ALA A 95 -0.95 12.01 11.15
N HIS A 96 0.28 11.92 11.64
CA HIS A 96 0.61 11.17 12.85
C HIS A 96 -0.14 11.71 14.08
N GLY A 97 -0.22 13.03 14.22
CA GLY A 97 -1.01 13.68 15.27
C GLY A 97 -2.52 13.41 15.19
N ARG A 98 -3.05 13.03 14.03
CA ARG A 98 -4.43 12.55 13.86
C ARG A 98 -4.62 11.07 14.18
N GLY A 99 -3.55 10.35 14.54
CA GLY A 99 -3.58 8.91 14.82
C GLY A 99 -3.34 8.03 13.58
N VAL A 100 -2.88 8.60 12.46
CA VAL A 100 -2.45 7.83 11.29
C VAL A 100 -1.10 7.18 11.62
N ASP A 101 -0.96 5.89 11.33
CA ASP A 101 0.31 5.17 11.47
C ASP A 101 1.26 5.61 10.35
N VAL A 102 2.32 6.34 10.71
CA VAL A 102 3.30 6.89 9.77
C VAL A 102 4.65 6.25 10.00
N GLU A 103 5.20 5.60 8.98
CA GLU A 103 6.53 4.99 9.05
C GLU A 103 7.38 5.43 7.85
N VAL A 104 8.66 5.71 8.08
CA VAL A 104 9.54 6.30 7.06
C VAL A 104 10.86 5.54 6.95
N ILE A 105 11.24 5.18 5.71
CA ILE A 105 12.57 4.69 5.37
C ILE A 105 13.28 5.78 4.57
N VAL A 106 14.48 6.14 4.99
CA VAL A 106 15.33 7.11 4.28
C VAL A 106 16.63 6.47 3.80
N ASP A 107 17.21 7.03 2.74
CA ASP A 107 18.57 6.69 2.34
C ASP A 107 19.58 7.16 3.40
N LYS A 108 20.70 6.46 3.51
CA LYS A 108 21.80 6.83 4.42
C LYS A 108 22.36 8.22 4.20
N SER A 109 22.25 8.79 2.99
CA SER A 109 22.66 10.16 2.72
C SER A 109 21.72 11.17 3.37
N SER A 110 20.42 10.93 3.36
CA SER A 110 19.41 11.78 4.02
C SER A 110 19.51 11.77 5.54
N ALA A 111 19.89 10.64 6.13
CA ALA A 111 20.15 10.56 7.57
C ALA A 111 21.39 11.37 7.99
N ARG A 112 22.36 11.60 7.08
CA ARG A 112 23.59 12.36 7.31
C ARG A 112 23.50 13.84 6.95
N GLN A 113 22.40 14.31 6.41
CA GLN A 113 22.24 15.69 5.90
C GLN A 113 22.43 16.82 6.95
N SER A 114 22.73 16.47 8.19
CA SER A 114 23.17 17.41 9.22
C SER A 114 24.54 18.08 8.96
N LYS A 115 25.27 17.71 7.87
CA LYS A 115 26.64 18.22 7.63
C LYS A 115 26.74 19.66 7.17
N SER A 116 25.64 20.31 6.81
CA SER A 116 25.65 21.70 6.32
C SER A 116 25.23 22.75 7.37
N GLY A 117 25.49 22.49 8.66
CA GLY A 117 25.17 23.45 9.73
C GLY A 117 23.69 23.49 10.16
N SER A 118 22.80 22.83 9.46
CA SER A 118 21.41 22.63 9.92
C SER A 118 21.37 21.45 10.89
N ARG A 119 20.97 21.69 12.12
CA ARG A 119 20.82 20.66 13.17
C ARG A 119 19.71 19.67 12.92
N TYR A 120 18.95 19.79 11.83
CA TYR A 120 17.74 19.00 11.60
C TYR A 120 17.77 18.34 10.23
N SER A 121 18.01 17.02 10.23
CA SER A 121 17.66 16.18 9.09
C SER A 121 16.16 15.84 9.12
N ALA A 122 15.60 15.39 7.99
CA ALA A 122 14.22 14.85 7.98
C ALA A 122 14.05 13.71 9.00
N ALA A 123 15.07 12.86 9.15
CA ALA A 123 15.05 11.76 10.11
C ALA A 123 14.92 12.29 11.55
N THR A 124 15.74 13.25 11.95
CA THR A 124 15.65 13.90 13.25
C THR A 124 14.28 14.56 13.48
N TYR A 125 13.80 15.35 12.49
CA TYR A 125 12.50 16.02 12.61
C TYR A 125 11.34 15.05 12.83
N LEU A 126 11.30 13.95 12.06
CA LEU A 126 10.24 12.96 12.16
C LEU A 126 10.34 12.13 13.45
N THR A 127 11.54 11.72 13.84
CA THR A 127 11.78 10.99 15.10
C THR A 127 11.36 11.82 16.31
N ASN A 128 11.67 13.12 16.32
CA ASN A 128 11.25 14.05 17.39
C ASN A 128 9.72 14.28 17.39
N ALA A 129 9.05 13.99 16.28
CA ALA A 129 7.59 14.00 16.21
C ALA A 129 6.95 12.65 16.63
N GLY A 130 7.75 11.66 17.07
CA GLY A 130 7.29 10.33 17.45
C GLY A 130 7.09 9.37 16.27
N ILE A 131 7.48 9.76 15.06
CA ILE A 131 7.35 8.94 13.86
C ILE A 131 8.56 8.00 13.74
N PRO A 132 8.36 6.67 13.64
CA PRO A 132 9.45 5.73 13.42
C PRO A 132 10.17 5.97 12.09
N VAL A 133 11.49 6.06 12.13
CA VAL A 133 12.33 6.24 10.95
C VAL A 133 13.38 5.13 10.88
N TRP A 134 13.60 4.58 9.69
CA TRP A 134 14.66 3.62 9.40
C TRP A 134 15.61 4.17 8.36
N VAL A 135 16.87 3.76 8.44
CA VAL A 135 17.93 4.10 7.47
C VAL A 135 18.31 2.86 6.70
N ASP A 136 18.11 2.91 5.39
CA ASP A 136 18.51 1.82 4.50
C ASP A 136 19.99 1.95 4.13
N THR A 137 20.81 1.09 4.70
CA THR A 137 22.26 1.03 4.47
C THR A 137 22.69 -0.18 3.64
N LYS A 138 21.75 -1.06 3.27
CA LYS A 138 22.07 -2.35 2.63
C LYS A 138 22.26 -2.27 1.11
N VAL A 139 21.89 -1.15 0.51
CA VAL A 139 22.09 -0.89 -0.92
C VAL A 139 23.02 0.29 -1.13
N ALA A 140 23.59 0.39 -2.34
CA ALA A 140 24.44 1.52 -2.69
C ALA A 140 23.69 2.85 -2.52
N ILE A 141 22.46 2.92 -3.02
CA ILE A 141 21.55 4.08 -2.94
C ILE A 141 20.11 3.56 -2.78
N ALA A 142 19.42 3.95 -1.72
CA ALA A 142 17.98 3.70 -1.57
C ALA A 142 17.21 4.83 -2.29
N HIS A 143 17.13 4.74 -3.64
CA HIS A 143 16.72 5.83 -4.53
C HIS A 143 15.20 5.95 -4.72
N ASN A 144 14.38 5.35 -3.87
CA ASN A 144 12.93 5.38 -3.97
C ASN A 144 12.36 6.75 -3.57
N LYS A 145 11.28 7.17 -4.22
CA LYS A 145 10.39 8.29 -3.88
C LYS A 145 8.99 7.74 -3.93
N VAL A 146 8.57 7.14 -2.83
CA VAL A 146 7.34 6.36 -2.75
C VAL A 146 6.60 6.68 -1.46
N MET A 147 5.28 6.80 -1.55
CA MET A 147 4.37 6.69 -0.41
C MET A 147 3.30 5.67 -0.74
N VAL A 148 2.99 4.80 0.23
CA VAL A 148 1.80 3.95 0.20
C VAL A 148 0.85 4.48 1.26
N ILE A 149 -0.36 4.85 0.86
CA ILE A 149 -1.36 5.49 1.73
C ILE A 149 -2.57 4.56 1.86
N ASP A 150 -2.92 4.23 3.08
CA ASP A 150 -4.08 3.41 3.47
C ASP A 150 -4.14 2.02 2.81
N GLY A 151 -3.00 1.53 2.25
CA GLY A 151 -2.96 0.28 1.48
C GLY A 151 -3.74 0.34 0.18
N GLN A 152 -4.04 1.52 -0.32
CA GLN A 152 -4.88 1.76 -1.49
C GLN A 152 -4.20 2.64 -2.53
N ARG A 153 -3.51 3.69 -2.11
CA ARG A 153 -2.87 4.65 -3.01
C ARG A 153 -1.37 4.55 -2.98
N VAL A 154 -0.77 4.75 -4.15
CA VAL A 154 0.67 4.83 -4.33
C VAL A 154 1.02 6.18 -4.93
N ILE A 155 1.94 6.90 -4.29
CA ILE A 155 2.62 8.06 -4.86
C ILE A 155 4.01 7.59 -5.28
N THR A 156 4.40 7.86 -6.53
CA THR A 156 5.73 7.51 -7.04
C THR A 156 6.13 8.40 -8.21
N GLY A 157 7.38 8.35 -8.63
CA GLY A 157 7.91 9.13 -9.76
C GLY A 157 9.39 9.47 -9.59
N SER A 158 9.85 10.47 -10.34
CA SER A 158 11.21 11.00 -10.19
C SER A 158 11.29 12.06 -9.08
N PHE A 159 10.16 12.64 -8.66
CA PHE A 159 10.05 13.76 -7.74
C PHE A 159 10.59 13.42 -6.35
N ASN A 160 11.79 13.91 -6.02
CA ASN A 160 12.28 13.85 -4.66
C ASN A 160 11.44 14.76 -3.76
N PHE A 161 11.26 14.41 -2.50
CA PHE A 161 10.50 15.23 -1.54
C PHE A 161 11.35 16.42 -1.06
N THR A 162 11.67 17.33 -1.98
CA THR A 162 12.58 18.47 -1.77
C THR A 162 12.06 19.75 -2.42
N ALA A 163 12.50 20.90 -1.91
CA ALA A 163 12.21 22.18 -2.56
C ALA A 163 12.86 22.29 -3.96
N ALA A 164 14.01 21.67 -4.17
CA ALA A 164 14.66 21.65 -5.49
C ALA A 164 13.84 20.91 -6.53
N ALA A 165 13.23 19.76 -6.17
CA ALA A 165 12.34 19.02 -7.05
C ALA A 165 11.11 19.86 -7.44
N GLN A 166 10.57 20.64 -6.51
CA GLN A 166 9.42 21.51 -6.78
C GLN A 166 9.77 22.71 -7.67
N ASN A 167 10.90 23.36 -7.41
CA ASN A 167 11.13 24.70 -7.94
C ASN A 167 12.17 24.78 -9.06
N HIS A 168 13.04 23.76 -9.18
CA HIS A 168 14.23 23.86 -10.04
C HIS A 168 14.42 22.71 -11.01
N ASN A 169 13.86 21.51 -10.70
CA ASN A 169 14.05 20.32 -11.52
C ASN A 169 12.86 20.08 -12.45
N ALA A 170 13.11 19.38 -13.57
CA ALA A 170 12.06 18.74 -14.35
C ALA A 170 11.77 17.34 -13.76
N GLU A 171 10.63 17.19 -13.11
CA GLU A 171 10.23 15.96 -12.44
C GLU A 171 8.82 15.52 -12.85
N ASN A 172 8.51 14.26 -12.57
CA ASN A 172 7.17 13.74 -12.63
C ASN A 172 6.79 13.10 -11.29
N LEU A 173 5.49 13.15 -10.98
CA LEU A 173 4.88 12.49 -9.84
C LEU A 173 3.54 11.91 -10.28
N LEU A 174 3.27 10.69 -9.85
CA LEU A 174 2.03 9.96 -10.10
C LEU A 174 1.35 9.63 -8.78
N VAL A 175 0.04 9.80 -8.75
CA VAL A 175 -0.83 9.25 -7.70
C VAL A 175 -1.72 8.20 -8.37
N LEU A 176 -1.61 6.96 -7.90
CA LEU A 176 -2.34 5.80 -8.42
C LEU A 176 -3.25 5.25 -7.31
N ASP A 177 -4.55 5.22 -7.57
CA ASP A 177 -5.52 4.58 -6.66
C ASP A 177 -5.75 3.14 -7.14
N ASP A 178 -4.92 2.22 -6.63
CA ASP A 178 -4.92 0.80 -6.98
C ASP A 178 -4.39 -0.02 -5.79
N SER A 179 -5.29 -0.73 -5.12
CA SER A 179 -4.97 -1.53 -3.95
C SER A 179 -4.06 -2.73 -4.26
N ALA A 180 -4.14 -3.30 -5.47
CA ALA A 180 -3.29 -4.42 -5.86
C ALA A 180 -1.84 -3.94 -6.09
N LEU A 181 -1.68 -2.77 -6.69
CA LEU A 181 -0.39 -2.10 -6.83
C LEU A 181 0.15 -1.68 -5.45
N ALA A 182 -0.69 -1.07 -4.61
CA ALA A 182 -0.32 -0.66 -3.25
C ALA A 182 0.19 -1.84 -2.42
N ALA A 183 -0.41 -3.03 -2.54
CA ALA A 183 0.05 -4.25 -1.88
C ALA A 183 1.46 -4.67 -2.34
N GLN A 184 1.80 -4.52 -3.62
CA GLN A 184 3.14 -4.82 -4.13
C GLN A 184 4.19 -3.83 -3.58
N TYR A 185 3.86 -2.52 -3.55
CA TYR A 185 4.73 -1.50 -2.97
C TYR A 185 4.90 -1.67 -1.46
N ARG A 186 3.84 -2.04 -0.73
CA ARG A 186 3.90 -2.40 0.69
C ARG A 186 4.86 -3.56 0.92
N THR A 187 4.71 -4.66 0.19
CA THR A 187 5.60 -5.83 0.30
C THR A 187 7.07 -5.45 0.08
N ASN A 188 7.34 -4.59 -0.92
CA ASN A 188 8.69 -4.08 -1.12
C ASN A 188 9.15 -3.20 0.03
N TRP A 189 8.29 -2.33 0.55
CA TRP A 189 8.58 -1.45 1.68
C TRP A 189 8.94 -2.27 2.93
N GLU A 190 8.13 -3.27 3.28
CA GLU A 190 8.36 -4.16 4.43
C GLU A 190 9.71 -4.90 4.31
N ARG A 191 10.02 -5.40 3.11
CA ARG A 191 11.32 -6.03 2.85
C ARG A 191 12.49 -5.06 3.05
N ARG A 192 12.34 -3.81 2.61
CA ARG A 192 13.37 -2.78 2.79
C ARG A 192 13.50 -2.37 4.25
N ARG A 193 12.37 -2.21 4.96
CA ARG A 193 12.35 -1.94 6.40
C ARG A 193 13.08 -3.01 7.19
N ALA A 194 12.80 -4.30 6.92
CA ALA A 194 13.46 -5.42 7.58
C ALA A 194 14.99 -5.45 7.36
N ALA A 195 15.47 -4.86 6.26
CA ALA A 195 16.89 -4.73 5.95
C ALA A 195 17.51 -3.43 6.48
N SER A 196 16.71 -2.50 6.99
CA SER A 196 17.14 -1.18 7.46
C SER A 196 17.42 -1.19 8.96
N THR A 197 18.14 -0.16 9.42
CA THR A 197 18.41 0.06 10.84
C THR A 197 17.53 1.22 11.33
N GLN A 198 16.88 1.05 12.48
CA GLN A 198 16.11 2.13 13.06
C GLN A 198 17.01 3.33 13.34
N TYR A 199 16.53 4.53 12.97
CA TYR A 199 17.23 5.77 13.25
C TYR A 199 17.07 6.12 14.72
N VAL A 200 18.21 6.34 15.38
CA VAL A 200 18.28 6.88 16.72
C VAL A 200 19.09 8.17 16.63
N GLU A 201 18.54 9.28 17.12
CA GLU A 201 19.28 10.53 17.19
C GLU A 201 20.52 10.37 18.08
N ALA A 202 21.69 10.72 17.54
CA ALA A 202 22.88 10.75 18.38
C ALA A 202 22.71 11.80 19.50
N PRO A 203 23.11 11.49 20.73
CA PRO A 203 23.10 12.50 21.79
C PRO A 203 23.87 13.73 21.33
N PRO A 204 23.45 14.96 21.73
CA PRO A 204 24.19 16.16 21.39
C PRO A 204 25.65 15.97 21.83
N SER A 205 26.58 16.16 20.90
CA SER A 205 27.99 16.22 21.25
C SER A 205 28.14 17.28 22.33
N GLY A 206 28.56 16.85 23.53
CA GLY A 206 28.85 17.75 24.64
C GLY A 206 29.77 18.88 24.18
N PRO A 207 29.83 20.00 24.94
CA PRO A 207 30.78 21.05 24.63
C PRO A 207 32.16 20.41 24.48
N VAL A 208 32.84 20.73 23.38
CA VAL A 208 34.26 20.44 23.24
C VAL A 208 34.91 21.22 24.36
N GLU A 209 35.30 20.50 25.46
CA GLU A 209 36.13 21.11 26.50
C GLU A 209 37.40 21.55 25.78
N GLY A 210 37.49 22.89 25.58
CA GLY A 210 38.65 23.50 24.98
C GLY A 210 39.83 23.40 25.93
N GLU A 211 40.91 22.81 25.42
CA GLU A 211 42.22 23.05 25.97
C GLU A 211 42.61 24.53 25.92
#